data_e1d46a65fe7534bcc43bd798e23558a4
#
_entry.id   e1d46a65fe7534bcc43bd798e23558a4
#
_cell.length_a   1.000
_cell.length_b   1.000
_cell.length_c   1.000
_cell.angle_alpha   90.00
_cell.angle_beta   90.00
_cell.angle_gamma   90.00
#
_symmetry.space_group_name_H-M   'P 1'
#
loop_
_entity.id
_entity.type
_entity.pdbx_description
1 polymer ?
#
loop_
_entity_poly.entity_id
_entity_poly.type
_entity_poly.pdbx_seq_one_letter_code
_entity_poly.pdbx_strand_id
1 'polypeptide(L)' 'MAKITVVNNGPIRIEGEFTIHDPEGRAFGLAGRTLISLCRCGLSQNKPFCDGAHGRMGFQDTVTARELPPPKPKL' A
#
# COMPACT_ATOMS: atom_id res chain seq x y z
N MET A 1 -16.11 -0.61 -6.39
CA MET A 1 -15.09 0.42 -6.18
C MET A 1 -14.03 -0.08 -5.21
N ALA A 2 -12.78 0.29 -5.44
CA ALA A 2 -11.71 -0.09 -4.53
C ALA A 2 -11.74 0.76 -3.26
N LYS A 3 -11.41 0.15 -2.15
CA LYS A 3 -11.27 0.83 -0.87
C LYS A 3 -9.82 0.66 -0.39
N ILE A 4 -9.18 1.75 -0.03
CA ILE A 4 -7.80 1.75 0.45
C ILE A 4 -7.81 2.12 1.93
N THR A 5 -7.19 1.28 2.75
CA THR A 5 -7.11 1.50 4.20
C THR A 5 -5.64 1.50 4.61
N VAL A 6 -5.20 2.55 5.28
CA VAL A 6 -3.84 2.62 5.83
C VAL A 6 -3.90 2.14 7.26
N VAL A 7 -3.18 1.06 7.56
CA VAL A 7 -3.27 0.37 8.85
C VAL A 7 -2.24 0.95 9.82
N ASN A 8 -2.62 1.12 11.09
CA ASN A 8 -1.66 1.54 12.12
C ASN A 8 -0.53 0.52 12.21
N ASN A 9 0.71 0.99 12.19
CA ASN A 9 1.90 0.16 12.33
C ASN A 9 1.96 -0.96 11.30
N GLY A 10 1.37 -0.76 10.13
CA GLY A 10 1.25 -1.83 9.15
C GLY A 10 1.17 -1.35 7.71
N PRO A 11 0.66 -2.21 6.85
CA PRO A 11 0.65 -1.96 5.41
C PRO A 11 -0.48 -1.05 4.96
N ILE A 12 -0.52 -0.79 3.66
CA ILE A 12 -1.66 -0.18 2.99
C ILE A 12 -2.48 -1.31 2.40
N ARG A 13 -3.74 -1.44 2.81
CA ARG A 13 -4.65 -2.49 2.32
C ARG A 13 -5.53 -1.93 1.23
N ILE A 14 -5.67 -2.69 0.14
CA ILE A 14 -6.54 -2.35 -0.97
C ILE A 14 -7.51 -3.50 -1.19
N GLU A 15 -8.81 -3.20 -1.17
CA GLU A 15 -9.84 -4.22 -1.36
C GLU A 15 -10.86 -3.77 -2.39
N GLY A 16 -11.47 -4.73 -3.09
CA GLY A 16 -12.45 -4.50 -4.12
C GLY A 16 -11.89 -4.76 -5.51
N GLU A 17 -12.35 -4.00 -6.49
CA GLU A 17 -11.88 -4.11 -7.87
C GLU A 17 -10.79 -3.07 -8.13
N PHE A 18 -9.61 -3.55 -8.49
CA PHE A 18 -8.47 -2.68 -8.75
C PHE A 18 -7.45 -3.40 -9.63
N THR A 19 -6.55 -2.63 -10.22
CA THR A 19 -5.39 -3.17 -10.93
C THR A 19 -4.12 -2.50 -10.39
N ILE A 20 -3.02 -3.23 -10.43
CA ILE A 20 -1.70 -2.72 -10.02
C ILE A 20 -0.77 -2.90 -11.19
N HIS A 21 -0.03 -1.84 -11.51
CA HIS A 21 0.86 -1.82 -12.67
C HIS A 21 2.28 -1.47 -12.26
N ASP A 22 3.25 -2.00 -13.00
CA ASP A 22 4.64 -1.59 -12.85
C ASP A 22 4.89 -0.30 -13.65
N PRO A 23 6.10 0.29 -13.56
CA PRO A 23 6.38 1.54 -14.29
C PRO A 23 6.26 1.43 -15.81
N GLU A 24 6.33 0.22 -16.34
CA GLU A 24 6.18 -0.02 -17.78
C GLU A 24 4.72 -0.18 -18.19
N GLY A 25 3.79 -0.11 -17.25
CA GLY A 25 2.36 -0.26 -17.52
C GLY A 25 1.88 -1.68 -17.54
N ARG A 26 2.71 -2.66 -17.16
CA ARG A 26 2.30 -4.07 -17.12
C ARG A 26 1.58 -4.36 -15.82
N ALA A 27 0.42 -5.04 -15.92
CA ALA A 27 -0.38 -5.36 -14.75
C ALA A 27 0.19 -6.55 -13.99
N PHE A 28 0.18 -6.46 -12.65
CA PHE A 28 0.51 -7.60 -11.80
C PHE A 28 -0.62 -8.63 -11.87
N GLY A 29 -0.27 -9.91 -11.91
CA GLY A 29 -1.24 -10.98 -11.75
C GLY A 29 -1.53 -11.18 -10.28
N LEU A 30 -2.79 -11.03 -9.87
CA LEU A 30 -3.18 -11.07 -8.47
C LEU A 30 -3.74 -12.42 -8.04
N ALA A 31 -3.77 -13.40 -8.95
CA ALA A 31 -4.24 -14.77 -8.68
C ALA A 31 -5.66 -14.79 -8.09
N GLY A 32 -6.54 -13.91 -8.58
CA GLY A 32 -7.92 -13.84 -8.14
C GLY A 32 -8.17 -13.14 -6.82
N ARG A 33 -7.15 -12.53 -6.23
CA ARG A 33 -7.30 -11.82 -4.96
C ARG A 33 -8.10 -10.53 -5.14
N THR A 34 -9.00 -10.29 -4.19
CA THR A 34 -9.74 -9.01 -4.12
C THR A 34 -9.26 -8.15 -2.95
N LEU A 35 -8.27 -8.64 -2.21
CA LEU A 35 -7.65 -7.92 -1.10
C LEU A 35 -6.15 -8.15 -1.17
N ILE A 36 -5.38 -7.06 -1.16
CA ILE A 36 -3.92 -7.13 -1.08
C ILE A 36 -3.43 -6.12 -0.05
N SER A 37 -2.19 -6.29 0.38
CA SER A 37 -1.53 -5.36 1.29
C SER A 37 -0.21 -4.93 0.67
N LEU A 38 -0.02 -3.61 0.54
CA LEU A 38 1.21 -3.05 0.01
C LEU A 38 2.16 -2.69 1.16
N CYS A 39 3.44 -2.96 0.95
CA CYS A 39 4.46 -2.66 1.95
C CYS A 39 4.58 -1.15 2.16
N ARG A 40 4.59 -0.73 3.42
CA ARG A 40 4.78 0.67 3.79
C ARG A 40 6.06 0.86 4.61
N CYS A 41 6.55 -0.20 5.26
CA CYS A 41 7.77 -0.13 6.06
C CYS A 41 9.05 -0.15 5.21
N GLY A 42 8.96 -0.62 3.97
CA GLY A 42 10.10 -0.68 3.06
C GLY A 42 10.99 -1.90 3.25
N LEU A 43 10.60 -2.83 4.11
CA LEU A 43 11.46 -3.97 4.50
C LEU A 43 10.95 -5.32 4.02
N SER A 44 9.83 -5.34 3.29
CA SER A 44 9.28 -6.58 2.76
C SER A 44 10.25 -7.24 1.78
N GLN A 45 10.32 -8.56 1.82
CA GLN A 45 11.08 -9.35 0.85
C GLN A 45 10.31 -9.59 -0.43
N ASN A 46 9.05 -9.17 -0.49
CA ASN A 46 8.18 -9.37 -1.65
C ASN A 46 7.56 -8.05 -2.11
N LYS A 47 8.37 -7.00 -2.16
CA LYS A 47 7.88 -5.68 -2.58
C LYS A 47 7.22 -5.74 -3.96
N PRO A 48 6.14 -4.98 -4.18
CA PRO A 48 5.54 -3.99 -3.30
C PRO A 48 4.57 -4.57 -2.26
N PHE A 49 4.41 -5.87 -2.22
CA PHE A 49 3.44 -6.51 -1.31
C PHE A 49 4.03 -6.69 0.09
N CYS A 50 3.14 -6.63 1.08
CA CYS A 50 3.53 -6.83 2.47
C CYS A 50 3.77 -8.31 2.75
N ASP A 51 4.84 -8.61 3.52
CA ASP A 51 5.14 -9.97 3.98
C ASP A 51 5.22 -10.07 5.51
N GLY A 52 4.72 -9.04 6.22
CA GLY A 52 4.75 -9.01 7.67
C GLY A 52 6.02 -8.41 8.27
N ALA A 53 6.94 -7.93 7.44
CA ALA A 53 8.21 -7.37 7.93
C ALA A 53 8.00 -6.22 8.92
N HIS A 54 6.90 -5.43 8.75
CA HIS A 54 6.60 -4.33 9.65
C HIS A 54 6.50 -4.78 11.12
N GLY A 55 5.92 -5.96 11.36
CA GLY A 55 5.83 -6.50 12.72
C GLY A 55 7.17 -6.95 13.27
N ARG A 56 7.98 -7.60 12.42
CA ARG A 56 9.30 -8.08 12.83
C ARG A 56 10.29 -6.96 13.08
N MET A 57 10.19 -5.87 12.33
CA MET A 57 11.15 -4.78 12.37
C MET A 57 10.72 -3.60 13.22
N GLY A 58 9.56 -3.71 13.88
CA GLY A 58 9.12 -2.67 14.80
C GLY A 58 8.62 -1.40 14.12
N PHE A 59 8.09 -1.51 12.89
CA PHE A 59 7.52 -0.36 12.21
C PHE A 59 6.35 0.22 13.00
N GLN A 60 6.39 1.51 13.28
CA GLN A 60 5.36 2.19 14.06
C GLN A 60 4.92 3.46 13.36
N ASP A 61 3.62 3.60 13.18
CA ASP A 61 3.01 4.81 12.65
C ASP A 61 1.52 4.77 12.94
N THR A 62 1.02 5.82 13.59
CA THR A 62 -0.40 5.95 13.87
C THR A 62 -1.06 6.76 12.78
N VAL A 63 -2.15 6.23 12.21
CA VAL A 63 -2.80 6.82 11.05
C VAL A 63 -4.10 7.50 11.46
N THR A 64 -4.23 8.77 11.12
CA THR A 64 -5.46 9.55 11.34
C THR A 64 -5.78 10.31 10.06
N ALA A 65 -7.00 10.21 9.59
CA ALA A 65 -7.43 10.92 8.39
C ALA A 65 -7.31 12.43 8.61
N ARG A 66 -6.83 13.14 7.60
CA ARG A 66 -6.67 14.58 7.67
C ARG A 66 -6.76 15.18 6.27
N GLU A 67 -6.96 16.48 6.22
CA GLU A 67 -6.91 17.19 4.95
C GLU A 67 -5.45 17.38 4.54
N LEU A 68 -5.18 17.12 3.28
CA LEU A 68 -3.85 17.38 2.74
C LEU A 68 -3.74 18.86 2.34
N PRO A 69 -2.55 19.45 2.44
CA PRO A 69 -2.36 20.79 1.93
C PRO A 69 -2.53 20.81 0.41
N PRO A 70 -2.79 22.00 -0.19
CA PRO A 70 -2.88 22.06 -1.64
C PRO A 70 -1.62 21.53 -2.32
N PRO A 71 -1.76 20.91 -3.50
CA PRO A 71 -0.58 20.41 -4.20
C PRO A 71 0.37 21.56 -4.54
N LYS A 72 1.68 21.28 -4.48
CA LYS A 72 2.67 22.26 -4.92
C LYS A 72 2.65 22.35 -6.44
N PRO A 73 2.83 23.55 -7.01
CA PRO A 73 2.96 23.67 -8.45
C PRO A 73 4.13 22.85 -8.96
N LYS A 74 3.97 22.24 -10.12
CA LYS A 74 5.09 21.56 -10.78
C LYS A 74 6.03 22.61 -11.36
N LEU A 75 7.29 22.38 -11.17
CA LEU A 75 8.33 23.23 -11.72
C LEU A 75 8.82 22.70 -13.07
#